data_b52c7119258e1f16f08268cccf825d2a
#
_entry.id   b52c7119258e1f16f08268cccf825d2a
#
_cell.length_a   1.000
_cell.length_b   1.000
_cell.length_c   1.000
_cell.angle_alpha   90.00
_cell.angle_beta   90.00
_cell.angle_gamma   90.00
#
_symmetry.space_group_name_H-M   'P 1'
#
loop_
_entity.id
_entity.type
_entity.pdbx_description
1 polymer ?
#
loop_
_entity_poly.entity_id
_entity_poly.type
_entity_poly.pdbx_seq_one_letter_code
_entity_poly.pdbx_strand_id
1 'polypeptide(L)'
;MQHAKLFLNKVIEENDVAALARHNVNEGDMHTNTDRNTLRFIEVYAQQNGGKAPSYAVVADSVEGFEYVPEISDSFAYLARNIKDFSAQKAVVEWFETGEFERKLNELGGKEFVEKWLPSALESVKIRTDVREHVGTSVKEDTEKFIEEYERRKAGESFKVWKSKFSAIGEYISGNMYTVFGESGRGKSVITLEDAIYAAMQGANVLLWTLEMGWYEVMVRIYASISGELGYTKVNFEGVDMDAGFDSRGLRLGDLSDDFERAFEEFLRNINDYIRGNIIVRAVDDENFTDRSLRALESDIKATDADFVVIDPFYYLAYEKNTSKTTGGDASNTSMKLRSLTGRLSVVTVAITQSDVSSSEDDDEGRRELKSPERESVKKTKSLLEDAAVLIGVDSDYQQGLALVTNQKGRDGGEGDMSNVLYLPQYGVVKELETGENAIAGFDF
;
A
#
# COMPACT_ATOMS: atom_id res chain seq x y z
N MET A 1 35.72 11.96 14.86
CA MET A 1 35.98 13.33 15.32
C MET A 1 36.45 14.28 14.21
N GLN A 2 37.17 13.83 13.17
CA GLN A 2 37.69 14.72 12.12
C GLN A 2 36.67 15.11 11.04
N HIS A 3 35.63 14.29 10.76
CA HIS A 3 34.75 14.51 9.62
C HIS A 3 33.96 15.82 9.66
N ALA A 4 33.50 16.25 10.86
CA ALA A 4 32.78 17.54 11.01
C ALA A 4 33.70 18.70 10.66
N LYS A 5 34.94 18.70 11.17
CA LYS A 5 35.96 19.68 10.85
C LYS A 5 36.28 19.73 9.35
N LEU A 6 36.44 18.55 8.72
CA LEU A 6 36.71 18.48 7.28
C LEU A 6 35.52 18.98 6.48
N PHE A 7 34.30 18.63 6.85
CA PHE A 7 33.10 19.11 6.18
C PHE A 7 32.98 20.64 6.21
N LEU A 8 33.17 21.26 7.38
CA LEU A 8 33.11 22.72 7.53
C LEU A 8 34.22 23.44 6.76
N ASN A 9 35.44 22.90 6.78
CA ASN A 9 36.55 23.43 6.00
C ASN A 9 36.28 23.36 4.49
N LYS A 10 35.69 22.25 4.01
CA LYS A 10 35.29 22.10 2.62
C LYS A 10 34.18 23.08 2.21
N VAL A 11 33.20 23.35 3.10
CA VAL A 11 32.18 24.40 2.89
C VAL A 11 32.82 25.77 2.67
N ILE A 12 33.86 26.10 3.45
CA ILE A 12 34.58 27.37 3.33
C ILE A 12 35.38 27.41 2.03
N GLU A 13 36.12 26.34 1.73
CA GLU A 13 37.01 26.23 0.57
C GLU A 13 36.25 26.29 -0.76
N GLU A 14 35.16 25.55 -0.87
CA GLU A 14 34.32 25.52 -2.08
C GLU A 14 33.27 26.64 -2.14
N ASN A 15 33.17 27.46 -1.07
CA ASN A 15 32.15 28.52 -0.93
C ASN A 15 30.71 27.95 -1.10
N ASP A 16 30.47 26.74 -0.61
CA ASP A 16 29.20 26.00 -0.77
C ASP A 16 28.48 25.84 0.58
N VAL A 17 27.93 26.95 1.09
CA VAL A 17 27.13 26.92 2.33
C VAL A 17 25.86 26.08 2.19
N ALA A 18 25.33 25.95 0.98
CA ALA A 18 24.16 25.16 0.70
C ALA A 18 24.39 23.64 0.97
N ALA A 19 25.65 23.19 0.99
CA ALA A 19 26.00 21.81 1.36
C ALA A 19 25.51 21.43 2.77
N LEU A 20 25.48 22.36 3.72
CA LEU A 20 24.92 22.14 5.06
C LEU A 20 23.46 21.65 5.01
N ALA A 21 22.62 22.38 4.29
CA ALA A 21 21.22 22.05 4.13
C ALA A 21 21.02 20.80 3.23
N ARG A 22 21.77 20.72 2.12
CA ARG A 22 21.72 19.62 1.17
C ARG A 22 21.99 18.27 1.81
N HIS A 23 22.96 18.20 2.73
CA HIS A 23 23.32 16.99 3.46
C HIS A 23 22.71 16.92 4.88
N ASN A 24 21.77 17.79 5.21
CA ASN A 24 21.11 17.84 6.52
C ASN A 24 22.10 17.94 7.70
N VAL A 25 23.26 18.57 7.53
CA VAL A 25 24.26 18.78 8.58
C VAL A 25 23.91 20.04 9.36
N ASN A 26 23.76 19.90 10.67
CA ASN A 26 23.32 21.00 11.54
C ASN A 26 24.13 21.03 12.85
N GLU A 27 23.86 22.01 13.70
CA GLU A 27 24.60 22.22 14.97
C GLU A 27 24.56 21.00 15.90
N GLY A 28 23.44 20.24 15.89
CA GLY A 28 23.28 19.02 16.71
C GLY A 28 24.21 17.87 16.32
N ASP A 29 24.76 17.91 15.11
CA ASP A 29 25.70 16.91 14.59
C ASP A 29 27.15 17.23 14.95
N MET A 30 27.42 18.44 15.45
CA MET A 30 28.78 18.88 15.77
C MET A 30 29.28 18.30 17.10
N HIS A 31 30.51 17.81 17.08
CA HIS A 31 31.08 17.06 18.20
C HIS A 31 31.81 17.95 19.21
N THR A 32 32.44 19.00 18.73
CA THR A 32 33.18 19.95 19.56
C THR A 32 32.50 21.30 19.61
N ASN A 33 32.81 22.11 20.63
CA ASN A 33 32.32 23.47 20.71
C ASN A 33 32.90 24.34 19.56
N THR A 34 34.13 24.05 19.15
CA THR A 34 34.78 24.71 17.99
C THR A 34 34.00 24.43 16.72
N ASP A 35 33.63 23.18 16.44
CA ASP A 35 32.86 22.85 15.22
C ASP A 35 31.47 23.52 15.24
N ARG A 36 30.78 23.53 16.40
CA ARG A 36 29.49 24.23 16.56
C ARG A 36 29.61 25.72 16.30
N ASN A 37 30.62 26.35 16.89
CA ASN A 37 30.86 27.79 16.72
C ASN A 37 31.25 28.10 15.28
N THR A 38 32.03 27.25 14.62
CA THR A 38 32.40 27.37 13.22
C THR A 38 31.16 27.28 12.32
N LEU A 39 30.31 26.28 12.50
CA LEU A 39 29.09 26.12 11.73
C LEU A 39 28.18 27.35 11.89
N ARG A 40 27.89 27.73 13.14
CA ARG A 40 27.06 28.92 13.45
C ARG A 40 27.63 30.19 12.83
N PHE A 41 28.94 30.37 12.88
CA PHE A 41 29.58 31.51 12.27
C PHE A 41 29.42 31.52 10.75
N ILE A 42 29.61 30.38 10.08
CA ILE A 42 29.40 30.23 8.63
C ILE A 42 27.95 30.61 8.25
N GLU A 43 26.94 30.09 8.98
CA GLU A 43 25.53 30.36 8.70
C GLU A 43 25.18 31.84 8.87
N VAL A 44 25.62 32.45 9.99
CA VAL A 44 25.36 33.87 10.26
C VAL A 44 26.05 34.75 9.22
N TYR A 45 27.30 34.45 8.88
CA TYR A 45 28.04 35.20 7.87
C TYR A 45 27.35 35.11 6.50
N ALA A 46 26.92 33.91 6.11
CA ALA A 46 26.25 33.70 4.83
C ALA A 46 24.93 34.48 4.73
N GLN A 47 24.13 34.51 5.80
CA GLN A 47 22.89 35.33 5.84
C GLN A 47 23.14 36.80 5.59
N GLN A 48 24.27 37.33 6.06
CA GLN A 48 24.64 38.74 5.90
C GLN A 48 25.37 39.05 4.58
N ASN A 49 25.92 38.04 3.92
CA ASN A 49 26.80 38.19 2.76
C ASN A 49 26.29 37.48 1.50
N GLY A 50 24.97 37.43 1.31
CA GLY A 50 24.36 36.89 0.08
C GLY A 50 24.60 35.40 -0.17
N GLY A 51 24.65 34.62 0.91
CA GLY A 51 24.81 33.17 0.86
C GLY A 51 26.26 32.67 0.68
N LYS A 52 27.25 33.58 0.74
CA LYS A 52 28.67 33.21 0.58
C LYS A 52 29.30 32.79 1.90
N ALA A 53 30.18 31.79 1.84
CA ALA A 53 30.99 31.38 2.98
C ALA A 53 32.05 32.47 3.35
N PRO A 54 32.40 32.58 4.64
CA PRO A 54 33.54 33.42 5.05
C PRO A 54 34.86 32.84 4.52
N SER A 55 35.89 33.65 4.37
CA SER A 55 37.23 33.12 4.13
C SER A 55 37.77 32.46 5.41
N TYR A 56 38.72 31.49 5.24
CA TYR A 56 39.31 30.83 6.38
C TYR A 56 40.00 31.79 7.37
N ALA A 57 40.59 32.90 6.88
CA ALA A 57 41.20 33.90 7.72
C ALA A 57 40.19 34.63 8.63
N VAL A 58 39.00 34.90 8.11
CA VAL A 58 37.91 35.52 8.88
C VAL A 58 37.37 34.52 9.93
N VAL A 59 37.29 33.26 9.59
CA VAL A 59 36.85 32.21 10.56
C VAL A 59 37.91 32.05 11.67
N ALA A 60 39.20 31.98 11.31
CA ALA A 60 40.29 31.83 12.26
C ALA A 60 40.41 33.01 13.24
N ASP A 61 40.06 34.21 12.81
CA ASP A 61 40.01 35.40 13.68
C ASP A 61 38.79 35.39 14.60
N SER A 62 37.69 34.81 14.16
CA SER A 62 36.39 34.90 14.86
C SER A 62 36.06 33.69 15.74
N VAL A 63 36.66 32.52 15.46
CA VAL A 63 36.35 31.26 16.13
C VAL A 63 37.61 30.64 16.79
N GLU A 64 37.64 30.72 18.10
CA GLU A 64 38.76 30.18 18.89
C GLU A 64 38.93 28.67 18.66
N GLY A 65 40.16 28.26 18.36
CA GLY A 65 40.50 26.85 18.12
C GLY A 65 40.15 26.34 16.71
N PHE A 66 39.73 27.20 15.79
CA PHE A 66 39.54 26.82 14.40
C PHE A 66 40.89 26.48 13.76
N GLU A 67 40.94 25.31 13.07
CA GLU A 67 42.09 24.88 12.31
C GLU A 67 41.70 24.71 10.85
N TYR A 68 42.43 25.37 9.97
CA TYR A 68 42.24 25.25 8.52
C TYR A 68 42.88 23.97 8.01
N VAL A 69 42.12 23.20 7.24
CA VAL A 69 42.58 21.99 6.53
C VAL A 69 42.34 22.19 5.03
N PRO A 70 43.39 22.40 4.23
CA PRO A 70 43.29 22.57 2.78
C PRO A 70 43.11 21.28 2.02
N GLU A 71 42.73 21.38 0.75
CA GLU A 71 42.74 20.32 -0.26
C GLU A 71 41.93 19.07 0.16
N ILE A 72 40.73 19.26 0.63
CA ILE A 72 39.85 18.16 1.06
C ILE A 72 39.28 17.43 -0.17
N SER A 73 39.83 16.24 -0.47
CA SER A 73 39.40 15.42 -1.59
C SER A 73 38.14 14.59 -1.33
N ASP A 74 37.77 14.38 -0.05
CA ASP A 74 36.59 13.63 0.31
C ASP A 74 35.29 14.35 -0.13
N SER A 75 34.29 13.59 -0.60
CA SER A 75 33.02 14.17 -1.00
C SER A 75 32.21 14.64 0.21
N PHE A 76 31.35 15.67 0.03
CA PHE A 76 30.39 16.10 1.06
C PHE A 76 29.51 14.95 1.56
N ALA A 77 29.06 14.09 0.66
CA ALA A 77 28.22 12.94 1.01
C ALA A 77 28.95 11.95 1.94
N TYR A 78 30.22 11.65 1.66
CA TYR A 78 31.05 10.78 2.51
C TYR A 78 31.23 11.38 3.90
N LEU A 79 31.62 12.64 3.97
CA LEU A 79 31.83 13.36 5.24
C LEU A 79 30.54 13.46 6.05
N ALA A 80 29.43 13.80 5.40
CA ALA A 80 28.13 13.89 6.05
C ALA A 80 27.66 12.53 6.59
N ARG A 81 27.82 11.45 5.85
CA ARG A 81 27.48 10.08 6.31
C ARG A 81 28.22 9.74 7.60
N ASN A 82 29.50 10.01 7.68
CA ASN A 82 30.28 9.74 8.89
C ASN A 82 29.90 10.64 10.08
N ILE A 83 29.53 11.90 9.80
CA ILE A 83 28.99 12.81 10.83
C ILE A 83 27.68 12.26 11.37
N LYS A 84 26.76 11.85 10.52
CA LYS A 84 25.46 11.32 10.89
C LYS A 84 25.53 9.97 11.61
N ASP A 85 26.42 9.07 11.18
CA ASP A 85 26.67 7.81 11.87
C ASP A 85 27.11 8.04 13.34
N PHE A 86 28.04 8.96 13.54
CA PHE A 86 28.45 9.33 14.90
C PHE A 86 27.30 10.00 15.70
N SER A 87 26.49 10.86 15.07
CA SER A 87 25.34 11.47 15.70
C SER A 87 24.29 10.45 16.13
N ALA A 88 24.10 9.38 15.32
CA ALA A 88 23.22 8.26 15.68
C ALA A 88 23.75 7.50 16.87
N GLN A 89 25.04 7.13 16.87
CA GLN A 89 25.70 6.45 17.98
C GLN A 89 25.58 7.27 19.26
N LYS A 90 25.87 8.56 19.20
CA LYS A 90 25.78 9.47 20.35
C LYS A 90 24.36 9.54 20.89
N ALA A 91 23.35 9.64 20.03
CA ALA A 91 21.96 9.70 20.47
C ALA A 91 21.52 8.44 21.22
N VAL A 92 21.96 7.26 20.77
CA VAL A 92 21.66 6.00 21.44
C VAL A 92 22.39 5.91 22.78
N VAL A 93 23.67 6.27 22.82
CA VAL A 93 24.48 6.27 24.06
C VAL A 93 23.89 7.22 25.11
N GLU A 94 23.42 8.40 24.69
CA GLU A 94 22.81 9.41 25.55
C GLU A 94 21.58 8.88 26.30
N TRP A 95 20.78 7.99 25.70
CA TRP A 95 19.65 7.36 26.38
C TRP A 95 20.08 6.55 27.62
N PHE A 96 21.26 5.91 27.57
CA PHE A 96 21.81 5.16 28.69
C PHE A 96 22.54 6.06 29.69
N GLU A 97 23.33 7.03 29.21
CA GLU A 97 24.08 7.95 30.08
C GLU A 97 23.17 8.86 30.90
N THR A 98 22.04 9.31 30.31
CA THR A 98 21.05 10.12 31.04
C THR A 98 20.08 9.31 31.87
N GLY A 99 20.13 7.97 31.80
CA GLY A 99 19.17 7.07 32.44
C GLY A 99 17.76 7.14 31.86
N GLU A 100 17.60 7.77 30.67
CA GLU A 100 16.30 7.92 30.03
C GLU A 100 15.71 6.56 29.63
N PHE A 101 16.54 5.66 29.12
CA PHE A 101 16.13 4.31 28.74
C PHE A 101 15.51 3.56 29.92
N GLU A 102 16.21 3.50 31.08
CA GLU A 102 15.73 2.82 32.30
C GLU A 102 14.49 3.52 32.86
N ARG A 103 14.50 4.84 32.89
CA ARG A 103 13.36 5.62 33.38
C ARG A 103 12.10 5.31 32.55
N LYS A 104 12.19 5.34 31.24
CA LYS A 104 11.05 5.08 30.35
C LYS A 104 10.58 3.63 30.42
N LEU A 105 11.49 2.68 30.52
CA LEU A 105 11.15 1.27 30.74
C LEU A 105 10.37 1.04 32.03
N ASN A 106 10.79 1.71 33.14
CA ASN A 106 10.12 1.61 34.40
C ASN A 106 8.77 2.37 34.45
N GLU A 107 8.67 3.53 33.78
CA GLU A 107 7.44 4.32 33.72
C GLU A 107 6.34 3.62 32.92
N LEU A 108 6.67 3.00 31.80
CA LEU A 108 5.71 2.47 30.84
C LEU A 108 5.48 0.95 30.98
N GLY A 109 6.41 0.25 31.62
CA GLY A 109 6.46 -1.20 31.60
C GLY A 109 6.92 -1.77 30.27
N GLY A 110 7.33 -3.04 30.24
CA GLY A 110 8.03 -3.63 29.09
C GLY A 110 7.24 -3.58 27.78
N LYS A 111 5.94 -3.89 27.82
CA LYS A 111 5.11 -3.93 26.61
C LYS A 111 4.94 -2.54 25.98
N GLU A 112 4.50 -1.58 26.77
CA GLU A 112 4.23 -0.22 26.28
C GLU A 112 5.52 0.52 25.89
N PHE A 113 6.62 0.24 26.59
CA PHE A 113 7.94 0.73 26.24
C PHE A 113 8.36 0.28 24.81
N VAL A 114 8.23 -1.02 24.51
CA VAL A 114 8.61 -1.58 23.19
C VAL A 114 7.64 -1.16 22.10
N GLU A 115 6.35 -1.08 22.39
CA GLU A 115 5.32 -0.77 21.38
C GLU A 115 5.19 0.72 21.06
N LYS A 116 5.47 1.61 22.02
CA LYS A 116 5.23 3.06 21.86
C LYS A 116 6.51 3.90 21.92
N TRP A 117 7.26 3.81 23.02
CA TRP A 117 8.39 4.71 23.23
C TRP A 117 9.58 4.37 22.33
N LEU A 118 10.01 3.11 22.32
CA LEU A 118 11.21 2.70 21.56
C LEU A 118 11.09 2.97 20.05
N PRO A 119 9.96 2.66 19.38
CA PRO A 119 9.80 3.00 17.97
C PRO A 119 9.81 4.52 17.71
N SER A 120 9.18 5.32 18.58
CA SER A 120 9.17 6.77 18.44
C SER A 120 10.57 7.38 18.66
N ALA A 121 11.32 6.86 19.63
CA ALA A 121 12.70 7.28 19.90
C ALA A 121 13.62 6.91 18.72
N LEU A 122 13.51 5.70 18.17
CA LEU A 122 14.25 5.26 16.99
C LEU A 122 13.91 6.09 15.75
N GLU A 123 12.62 6.40 15.55
CA GLU A 123 12.19 7.24 14.43
C GLU A 123 12.78 8.65 14.53
N SER A 124 12.81 9.23 15.73
CA SER A 124 13.44 10.56 15.93
C SER A 124 14.95 10.55 15.62
N VAL A 125 15.65 9.47 15.96
CA VAL A 125 17.07 9.31 15.60
C VAL A 125 17.24 9.17 14.11
N LYS A 126 16.42 8.34 13.44
CA LYS A 126 16.45 8.17 11.98
C LYS A 126 16.25 9.50 11.24
N ILE A 127 15.21 10.26 11.59
CA ILE A 127 14.93 11.56 10.97
C ILE A 127 16.12 12.52 11.14
N ARG A 128 16.72 12.55 12.33
CA ARG A 128 17.85 13.43 12.64
C ARG A 128 19.13 13.03 11.91
N THR A 129 19.35 11.74 11.74
CA THR A 129 20.57 11.17 11.15
C THR A 129 20.44 10.80 9.68
N ASP A 130 19.29 11.09 9.06
CA ASP A 130 19.09 10.87 7.63
C ASP A 130 20.03 11.72 6.79
N VAL A 131 20.87 11.05 5.99
CA VAL A 131 21.77 11.72 5.04
C VAL A 131 21.04 11.83 3.71
N ARG A 132 20.61 13.02 3.38
CA ARG A 132 20.04 13.29 2.06
C ARG A 132 21.16 13.34 1.04
N GLU A 133 21.47 12.17 0.44
CA GLU A 133 22.45 12.12 -0.66
C GLU A 133 21.93 12.82 -1.91
N HIS A 134 20.62 12.69 -2.16
CA HIS A 134 19.93 13.35 -3.28
C HIS A 134 18.51 13.75 -2.88
N VAL A 135 18.06 14.89 -3.34
CA VAL A 135 16.65 15.32 -3.23
C VAL A 135 15.94 14.93 -4.53
N GLY A 136 15.32 13.76 -4.52
CA GLY A 136 14.61 13.24 -5.68
C GLY A 136 15.51 12.54 -6.70
N THR A 137 15.03 12.41 -7.94
CA THR A 137 15.73 11.81 -9.07
C THR A 137 15.99 12.87 -10.12
N SER A 138 17.25 13.05 -10.51
CA SER A 138 17.66 14.03 -11.54
C SER A 138 17.44 13.46 -12.94
N VAL A 139 16.70 14.18 -13.77
CA VAL A 139 16.46 13.78 -15.17
C VAL A 139 17.75 13.69 -15.99
N LYS A 140 18.79 14.44 -15.60
CA LYS A 140 20.07 14.50 -16.33
C LYS A 140 21.12 13.56 -15.77
N GLU A 141 21.14 13.36 -14.45
CA GLU A 141 22.23 12.68 -13.74
C GLU A 141 21.90 11.22 -13.43
N ASP A 142 20.61 10.89 -13.25
CA ASP A 142 20.15 9.54 -12.88
C ASP A 142 19.64 8.72 -14.09
N THR A 143 20.17 8.97 -15.28
CA THR A 143 19.75 8.24 -16.50
C THR A 143 20.08 6.76 -16.43
N GLU A 144 21.23 6.39 -15.88
CA GLU A 144 21.63 4.99 -15.71
C GLU A 144 20.70 4.26 -14.73
N LYS A 145 20.36 4.89 -13.59
CA LYS A 145 19.40 4.38 -12.65
C LYS A 145 18.03 4.12 -13.29
N PHE A 146 17.60 5.00 -14.22
CA PHE A 146 16.38 4.79 -14.98
C PHE A 146 16.49 3.58 -15.92
N ILE A 147 17.62 3.42 -16.61
CA ILE A 147 17.87 2.29 -17.54
C ILE A 147 17.89 0.98 -16.76
N GLU A 148 18.56 0.93 -15.61
CA GLU A 148 18.61 -0.26 -14.73
C GLU A 148 17.19 -0.67 -14.28
N GLU A 149 16.39 0.30 -13.84
CA GLU A 149 15.00 0.02 -13.43
C GLU A 149 14.14 -0.41 -14.62
N TYR A 150 14.34 0.18 -15.80
CA TYR A 150 13.63 -0.22 -17.01
C TYR A 150 13.92 -1.68 -17.39
N GLU A 151 15.22 -2.10 -17.34
CA GLU A 151 15.60 -3.49 -17.63
C GLU A 151 15.05 -4.47 -16.56
N ARG A 152 15.04 -4.07 -15.28
CA ARG A 152 14.42 -4.86 -14.21
C ARG A 152 12.91 -5.02 -14.42
N ARG A 153 12.22 -3.97 -14.86
CA ARG A 153 10.77 -4.03 -15.23
C ARG A 153 10.54 -4.96 -16.41
N LYS A 154 11.37 -4.86 -17.43
CA LYS A 154 11.31 -5.73 -18.61
C LYS A 154 11.56 -7.20 -18.26
N ALA A 155 12.41 -7.48 -17.28
CA ALA A 155 12.64 -8.82 -16.74
C ALA A 155 11.52 -9.30 -15.78
N GLY A 156 10.55 -8.46 -15.42
CA GLY A 156 9.50 -8.78 -14.43
C GLY A 156 9.97 -8.82 -12.98
N GLU A 157 11.15 -8.24 -12.69
CA GLU A 157 11.77 -8.33 -11.36
C GLU A 157 11.29 -7.24 -10.38
N SER A 158 10.93 -6.06 -10.87
CA SER A 158 10.59 -4.90 -10.02
C SER A 158 9.17 -4.38 -10.23
N PHE A 159 8.46 -4.92 -11.21
CA PHE A 159 7.15 -4.45 -11.63
C PHE A 159 6.28 -5.63 -12.03
N LYS A 160 5.15 -5.79 -11.34
CA LYS A 160 4.23 -6.88 -11.59
C LYS A 160 2.90 -6.34 -12.09
N VAL A 161 2.32 -7.05 -13.03
CA VAL A 161 1.01 -6.77 -13.61
C VAL A 161 0.16 -8.02 -13.53
N TRP A 162 -1.04 -7.89 -12.98
CA TRP A 162 -2.01 -8.95 -12.85
C TRP A 162 -3.26 -8.60 -13.66
N LYS A 163 -3.68 -9.48 -14.56
CA LYS A 163 -4.90 -9.25 -15.32
C LYS A 163 -6.12 -9.39 -14.41
N SER A 164 -7.07 -8.47 -14.59
CA SER A 164 -8.39 -8.60 -14.00
C SER A 164 -9.22 -9.67 -14.74
N LYS A 165 -10.16 -10.26 -14.04
CA LYS A 165 -11.19 -11.13 -14.61
C LYS A 165 -12.22 -10.34 -15.44
N PHE A 166 -12.29 -9.02 -15.20
CA PHE A 166 -13.27 -8.10 -15.78
C PHE A 166 -12.58 -7.10 -16.72
N SER A 167 -13.03 -7.05 -17.97
CA SER A 167 -12.43 -6.21 -19.03
C SER A 167 -12.48 -4.73 -18.69
N ALA A 168 -13.54 -4.27 -17.99
CA ALA A 168 -13.67 -2.88 -17.54
C ALA A 168 -12.52 -2.43 -16.63
N ILE A 169 -11.89 -3.34 -15.89
CA ILE A 169 -10.76 -3.03 -15.00
C ILE A 169 -9.44 -3.18 -15.75
N GLY A 170 -9.33 -4.19 -16.64
CA GLY A 170 -8.16 -4.50 -17.42
C GLY A 170 -7.04 -5.13 -16.60
N GLU A 171 -6.19 -4.32 -15.98
CA GLU A 171 -4.98 -4.79 -15.28
C GLU A 171 -4.78 -4.10 -13.93
N TYR A 172 -4.26 -4.87 -12.99
CA TYR A 172 -3.75 -4.40 -11.70
C TYR A 172 -2.23 -4.25 -11.77
N ILE A 173 -1.77 -3.03 -11.56
CA ILE A 173 -0.35 -2.66 -11.69
C ILE A 173 0.25 -2.44 -10.29
N SER A 174 1.35 -3.10 -9.97
CA SER A 174 2.03 -2.95 -8.68
C SER A 174 2.41 -1.49 -8.37
N GLY A 175 2.38 -1.14 -7.10
CA GLY A 175 2.58 0.24 -6.63
C GLY A 175 1.35 1.14 -6.79
N ASN A 176 0.21 0.63 -7.29
CA ASN A 176 -1.03 1.38 -7.41
C ASN A 176 -2.10 0.92 -6.41
N MET A 177 -2.87 1.91 -5.95
CA MET A 177 -4.04 1.71 -5.11
C MET A 177 -5.31 1.80 -5.96
N TYR A 178 -6.16 0.82 -5.81
CA TYR A 178 -7.48 0.68 -6.44
C TYR A 178 -8.55 0.81 -5.36
N THR A 179 -9.67 1.42 -5.70
CA THR A 179 -10.81 1.52 -4.78
C THR A 179 -12.04 0.94 -5.42
N VAL A 180 -12.63 -0.05 -4.75
CA VAL A 180 -13.93 -0.63 -5.13
C VAL A 180 -15.01 -0.04 -4.25
N PHE A 181 -16.07 0.48 -4.86
CA PHE A 181 -17.16 1.10 -4.14
C PHE A 181 -18.54 0.80 -4.74
N GLY A 182 -19.56 0.96 -3.94
CA GLY A 182 -20.96 0.70 -4.28
C GLY A 182 -21.79 0.54 -3.00
N GLU A 183 -23.08 0.35 -3.12
CA GLU A 183 -23.99 0.19 -2.00
C GLU A 183 -23.72 -1.09 -1.18
N SER A 184 -24.20 -1.12 0.05
CA SER A 184 -24.09 -2.33 0.89
C SER A 184 -24.87 -3.49 0.25
N GLY A 185 -24.29 -4.72 0.30
CA GLY A 185 -24.92 -5.92 -0.27
C GLY A 185 -24.89 -6.01 -1.80
N ARG A 186 -24.18 -5.11 -2.51
CA ARG A 186 -24.12 -5.05 -3.98
C ARG A 186 -22.89 -5.73 -4.60
N GLY A 187 -22.34 -6.74 -3.96
CA GLY A 187 -21.33 -7.63 -4.57
C GLY A 187 -19.89 -7.14 -4.57
N LYS A 188 -19.55 -5.99 -3.95
CA LYS A 188 -18.18 -5.46 -3.92
C LYS A 188 -17.14 -6.48 -3.49
N SER A 189 -17.35 -7.11 -2.32
CA SER A 189 -16.43 -8.11 -1.76
C SER A 189 -16.30 -9.33 -2.67
N VAL A 190 -17.37 -9.76 -3.32
CA VAL A 190 -17.35 -10.91 -4.26
C VAL A 190 -16.53 -10.56 -5.50
N ILE A 191 -16.83 -9.44 -6.17
CA ILE A 191 -16.09 -9.01 -7.38
C ILE A 191 -14.61 -8.82 -7.07
N THR A 192 -14.26 -8.20 -5.93
CA THR A 192 -12.86 -8.02 -5.53
C THR A 192 -12.18 -9.36 -5.23
N LEU A 193 -12.90 -10.29 -4.60
CA LEU A 193 -12.39 -11.63 -4.29
C LEU A 193 -12.13 -12.44 -5.57
N GLU A 194 -13.01 -12.35 -6.57
CA GLU A 194 -12.81 -12.99 -7.88
C GLU A 194 -11.51 -12.53 -8.55
N ASP A 195 -11.24 -11.22 -8.56
CA ASP A 195 -9.99 -10.70 -9.10
C ASP A 195 -8.75 -11.10 -8.28
N ALA A 196 -8.88 -11.15 -6.95
CA ALA A 196 -7.82 -11.61 -6.07
C ALA A 196 -7.48 -13.09 -6.29
N ILE A 197 -8.50 -13.94 -6.47
CA ILE A 197 -8.34 -15.36 -6.83
C ILE A 197 -7.68 -15.46 -8.22
N TYR A 198 -8.16 -14.69 -9.18
CA TYR A 198 -7.61 -14.70 -10.53
C TYR A 198 -6.15 -14.26 -10.58
N ALA A 199 -5.76 -13.26 -9.77
CA ALA A 199 -4.37 -12.87 -9.58
C ALA A 199 -3.52 -14.02 -8.97
N ALA A 200 -4.05 -14.72 -7.97
CA ALA A 200 -3.36 -15.89 -7.38
C ALA A 200 -3.18 -17.04 -8.38
N MET A 201 -4.17 -17.29 -9.24
CA MET A 201 -4.04 -18.26 -10.34
C MET A 201 -2.93 -17.88 -11.33
N GLN A 202 -2.70 -16.57 -11.53
CA GLN A 202 -1.59 -16.06 -12.35
C GLN A 202 -0.23 -16.12 -11.63
N GLY A 203 -0.20 -16.36 -10.32
CA GLY A 203 1.01 -16.51 -9.50
C GLY A 203 1.22 -15.43 -8.45
N ALA A 204 0.23 -14.57 -8.18
CA ALA A 204 0.33 -13.57 -7.12
C ALA A 204 0.26 -14.19 -5.73
N ASN A 205 1.05 -13.67 -4.79
CA ASN A 205 0.81 -13.87 -3.37
C ASN A 205 -0.21 -12.84 -2.91
N VAL A 206 -1.41 -13.29 -2.58
CA VAL A 206 -2.55 -12.46 -2.19
C VAL A 206 -2.69 -12.44 -0.68
N LEU A 207 -2.82 -11.24 -0.10
CA LEU A 207 -3.20 -11.03 1.29
C LEU A 207 -4.59 -10.41 1.36
N LEU A 208 -5.54 -11.13 1.96
CA LEU A 208 -6.90 -10.66 2.21
C LEU A 208 -7.03 -10.21 3.66
N TRP A 209 -7.14 -8.91 3.90
CA TRP A 209 -7.55 -8.35 5.19
C TRP A 209 -9.07 -8.20 5.21
N THR A 210 -9.74 -9.23 5.72
CA THR A 210 -11.19 -9.26 5.83
C THR A 210 -11.62 -8.84 7.23
N LEU A 211 -12.07 -7.57 7.33
CA LEU A 211 -12.35 -6.90 8.60
C LEU A 211 -13.81 -7.04 9.06
N GLU A 212 -14.63 -7.65 8.22
CA GLU A 212 -16.06 -7.88 8.47
C GLU A 212 -16.42 -9.36 8.53
N MET A 213 -15.78 -10.21 7.72
CA MET A 213 -16.08 -11.64 7.59
C MET A 213 -15.06 -12.50 8.31
N GLY A 214 -15.53 -13.63 8.88
CA GLY A 214 -14.67 -14.66 9.46
C GLY A 214 -13.93 -15.48 8.40
N TRP A 215 -12.82 -16.10 8.81
CA TRP A 215 -11.94 -16.85 7.92
C TRP A 215 -12.67 -17.97 7.16
N TYR A 216 -13.53 -18.71 7.86
CA TYR A 216 -14.24 -19.85 7.26
C TYR A 216 -15.19 -19.41 6.14
N GLU A 217 -15.94 -18.34 6.35
CA GLU A 217 -16.84 -17.79 5.34
C GLU A 217 -16.08 -17.34 4.08
N VAL A 218 -14.93 -16.71 4.26
CA VAL A 218 -14.08 -16.27 3.15
C VAL A 218 -13.50 -17.48 2.42
N MET A 219 -13.00 -18.49 3.12
CA MET A 219 -12.48 -19.72 2.52
C MET A 219 -13.55 -20.48 1.71
N VAL A 220 -14.79 -20.55 2.23
CA VAL A 220 -15.92 -21.12 1.48
C VAL A 220 -16.13 -20.41 0.15
N ARG A 221 -16.11 -19.08 0.13
CA ARG A 221 -16.25 -18.30 -1.11
C ARG A 221 -15.09 -18.55 -2.08
N ILE A 222 -13.85 -18.61 -1.56
CA ILE A 222 -12.66 -18.91 -2.36
C ILE A 222 -12.80 -20.28 -3.03
N TYR A 223 -13.13 -21.30 -2.27
CA TYR A 223 -13.25 -22.66 -2.80
C TYR A 223 -14.42 -22.83 -3.76
N ALA A 224 -15.56 -22.18 -3.48
CA ALA A 224 -16.68 -22.15 -4.42
C ALA A 224 -16.29 -21.50 -5.74
N SER A 225 -15.61 -20.35 -5.71
CA SER A 225 -15.14 -19.63 -6.90
C SER A 225 -14.14 -20.45 -7.71
N ILE A 226 -13.07 -20.99 -7.07
CA ILE A 226 -12.07 -21.82 -7.77
C ILE A 226 -12.71 -23.05 -8.40
N SER A 227 -13.59 -23.76 -7.67
CA SER A 227 -14.27 -24.94 -8.21
C SER A 227 -15.24 -24.59 -9.33
N GLY A 228 -15.85 -23.38 -9.29
CA GLY A 228 -16.71 -22.87 -10.35
C GLY A 228 -15.94 -22.53 -11.62
N GLU A 229 -14.74 -21.98 -11.51
CA GLU A 229 -13.86 -21.73 -12.64
C GLU A 229 -13.41 -23.03 -13.33
N LEU A 230 -13.29 -24.09 -12.56
CA LEU A 230 -12.91 -25.42 -13.05
C LEU A 230 -14.11 -26.26 -13.52
N GLY A 231 -15.35 -25.82 -13.28
CA GLY A 231 -16.55 -26.53 -13.69
C GLY A 231 -16.79 -27.84 -12.93
N TYR A 232 -16.50 -27.89 -11.63
CA TYR A 232 -16.62 -29.13 -10.81
C TYR A 232 -18.03 -29.66 -10.71
N THR A 233 -19.03 -28.80 -10.82
CA THR A 233 -20.44 -29.17 -10.75
C THR A 233 -21.22 -28.51 -11.91
N LYS A 234 -22.53 -28.73 -11.96
CA LYS A 234 -23.43 -28.04 -12.88
C LYS A 234 -24.60 -27.44 -12.11
N VAL A 235 -25.05 -26.29 -12.58
CA VAL A 235 -26.24 -25.61 -12.08
C VAL A 235 -27.17 -25.28 -13.24
N ASN A 236 -28.49 -25.43 -13.02
CA ASN A 236 -29.49 -24.93 -13.94
C ASN A 236 -29.94 -23.54 -13.47
N PHE A 237 -29.74 -22.54 -14.28
CA PHE A 237 -30.20 -21.19 -14.04
C PHE A 237 -31.06 -20.72 -15.23
N GLU A 238 -32.33 -20.38 -14.93
CA GLU A 238 -33.33 -19.95 -15.92
C GLU A 238 -33.49 -20.93 -17.13
N GLY A 239 -33.33 -22.22 -16.87
CA GLY A 239 -33.45 -23.26 -17.91
C GLY A 239 -32.19 -23.56 -18.68
N VAL A 240 -31.06 -22.88 -18.38
CA VAL A 240 -29.76 -23.13 -18.99
C VAL A 240 -28.86 -23.88 -18.01
N ASP A 241 -28.32 -25.04 -18.43
CA ASP A 241 -27.33 -25.77 -17.68
C ASP A 241 -25.95 -25.20 -17.92
N MET A 242 -25.24 -24.87 -16.84
CA MET A 242 -23.90 -24.31 -16.92
C MET A 242 -22.94 -24.94 -15.91
N ASP A 243 -21.66 -24.88 -16.23
CA ASP A 243 -20.60 -25.31 -15.32
C ASP A 243 -20.55 -24.40 -14.08
N ALA A 244 -20.41 -25.01 -12.91
CA ALA A 244 -20.47 -24.37 -11.60
C ALA A 244 -19.48 -24.99 -10.62
N GLY A 245 -19.32 -24.37 -9.47
CA GLY A 245 -18.58 -24.87 -8.33
C GLY A 245 -19.46 -25.52 -7.26
N PHE A 246 -18.84 -25.84 -6.13
CA PHE A 246 -19.56 -26.36 -4.97
C PHE A 246 -20.48 -25.26 -4.40
N ASP A 247 -21.68 -25.67 -3.97
CA ASP A 247 -22.63 -24.76 -3.33
C ASP A 247 -22.05 -24.18 -2.03
N SER A 248 -21.85 -22.86 -2.01
CA SER A 248 -21.27 -22.17 -0.86
C SER A 248 -22.13 -22.24 0.41
N ARG A 249 -23.46 -22.42 0.26
CA ARG A 249 -24.36 -22.62 1.40
C ARG A 249 -24.14 -24.00 2.01
N GLY A 250 -24.08 -25.05 1.18
CA GLY A 250 -23.80 -26.41 1.62
C GLY A 250 -22.45 -26.50 2.31
N LEU A 251 -21.40 -25.90 1.73
CA LEU A 251 -20.07 -25.82 2.35
C LEU A 251 -20.11 -25.09 3.71
N ARG A 252 -20.80 -23.96 3.80
CA ARG A 252 -20.87 -23.16 5.02
C ARG A 252 -21.58 -23.87 6.16
N LEU A 253 -22.60 -24.67 5.84
CA LEU A 253 -23.39 -25.40 6.84
C LEU A 253 -22.86 -26.82 7.12
N GLY A 254 -21.87 -27.30 6.34
CA GLY A 254 -21.41 -28.69 6.40
C GLY A 254 -22.51 -29.67 5.97
N ASP A 255 -23.31 -29.31 4.96
CA ASP A 255 -24.47 -30.03 4.49
C ASP A 255 -24.37 -30.33 2.98
N LEU A 256 -23.24 -30.91 2.59
CA LEU A 256 -23.06 -31.46 1.26
C LEU A 256 -23.55 -32.93 1.24
N SER A 257 -24.04 -33.41 0.09
CA SER A 257 -24.28 -34.85 -0.06
C SER A 257 -22.96 -35.62 -0.07
N ASP A 258 -22.98 -36.91 0.31
CA ASP A 258 -21.79 -37.75 0.42
C ASP A 258 -20.92 -37.76 -0.87
N ASP A 259 -21.54 -37.63 -2.04
CA ASP A 259 -20.83 -37.61 -3.32
C ASP A 259 -20.11 -36.25 -3.52
N PHE A 260 -20.79 -35.14 -3.18
CA PHE A 260 -20.18 -33.82 -3.24
C PHE A 260 -19.13 -33.63 -2.16
N GLU A 261 -19.30 -34.19 -0.97
CA GLU A 261 -18.31 -34.11 0.10
C GLU A 261 -17.00 -34.78 -0.34
N ARG A 262 -17.08 -36.01 -0.92
CA ARG A 262 -15.91 -36.71 -1.46
C ARG A 262 -15.23 -35.92 -2.59
N ALA A 263 -16.01 -35.38 -3.51
CA ALA A 263 -15.48 -34.57 -4.60
C ALA A 263 -14.81 -33.29 -4.09
N PHE A 264 -15.37 -32.66 -3.05
CA PHE A 264 -14.78 -31.46 -2.41
C PHE A 264 -13.47 -31.81 -1.68
N GLU A 265 -13.40 -32.95 -0.95
CA GLU A 265 -12.15 -33.40 -0.35
C GLU A 265 -11.05 -33.64 -1.38
N GLU A 266 -11.40 -34.27 -2.53
CA GLU A 266 -10.47 -34.49 -3.63
C GLU A 266 -10.00 -33.16 -4.23
N PHE A 267 -10.91 -32.22 -4.45
CA PHE A 267 -10.58 -30.86 -4.88
C PHE A 267 -9.59 -30.17 -3.93
N LEU A 268 -9.82 -30.25 -2.60
CA LEU A 268 -8.92 -29.66 -1.61
C LEU A 268 -7.51 -30.30 -1.63
N ARG A 269 -7.40 -31.61 -1.84
CA ARG A 269 -6.09 -32.27 -1.97
C ARG A 269 -5.29 -31.79 -3.17
N ASN A 270 -5.97 -31.34 -4.21
CA ASN A 270 -5.36 -30.90 -5.46
C ASN A 270 -5.32 -29.37 -5.58
N ILE A 271 -5.65 -28.62 -4.53
CA ILE A 271 -5.77 -27.14 -4.56
C ILE A 271 -4.51 -26.44 -5.08
N ASN A 272 -3.33 -26.98 -4.77
CA ASN A 272 -2.04 -26.44 -5.20
C ASN A 272 -1.81 -26.56 -6.72
N ASP A 273 -2.55 -27.42 -7.42
CA ASP A 273 -2.45 -27.54 -8.86
C ASP A 273 -3.24 -26.44 -9.59
N TYR A 274 -4.17 -25.80 -8.88
CA TYR A 274 -5.07 -24.80 -9.44
C TYR A 274 -4.60 -23.36 -9.17
N ILE A 275 -3.83 -23.13 -8.11
CA ILE A 275 -3.33 -21.83 -7.71
C ILE A 275 -1.81 -21.83 -7.81
N ARG A 276 -1.24 -20.98 -8.68
CA ARG A 276 0.23 -20.88 -8.86
C ARG A 276 0.89 -20.05 -7.76
N GLY A 277 0.18 -19.03 -7.25
CA GLY A 277 0.58 -18.21 -6.12
C GLY A 277 0.02 -18.74 -4.80
N ASN A 278 -0.34 -17.83 -3.90
CA ASN A 278 -0.96 -18.19 -2.63
C ASN A 278 -2.05 -17.17 -2.24
N ILE A 279 -3.00 -17.57 -1.42
CA ILE A 279 -4.01 -16.67 -0.83
C ILE A 279 -3.97 -16.84 0.68
N ILE A 280 -3.60 -15.78 1.38
CA ILE A 280 -3.59 -15.74 2.84
C ILE A 280 -4.75 -14.87 3.31
N VAL A 281 -5.62 -15.47 4.11
CA VAL A 281 -6.78 -14.80 4.71
C VAL A 281 -6.43 -14.38 6.13
N ARG A 282 -6.54 -13.08 6.39
CA ARG A 282 -6.42 -12.46 7.70
C ARG A 282 -7.79 -11.94 8.09
N ALA A 283 -8.48 -12.69 8.94
CA ALA A 283 -9.91 -12.50 9.18
C ALA A 283 -10.22 -11.84 10.54
N VAL A 284 -11.42 -11.25 10.62
CA VAL A 284 -11.88 -10.54 11.82
C VAL A 284 -11.91 -11.42 13.08
N ASP A 285 -12.05 -12.73 12.92
CA ASP A 285 -12.11 -13.74 13.99
C ASP A 285 -10.77 -14.43 14.29
N ASP A 286 -9.67 -14.02 13.64
CA ASP A 286 -8.33 -14.49 14.02
C ASP A 286 -7.96 -13.94 15.42
N GLU A 287 -7.60 -14.82 16.35
CA GLU A 287 -7.31 -14.47 17.75
C GLU A 287 -6.24 -13.38 17.91
N ASN A 288 -5.27 -13.34 17.01
CA ASN A 288 -4.15 -12.39 17.01
C ASN A 288 -4.37 -11.18 16.07
N PHE A 289 -5.56 -10.98 15.49
CA PHE A 289 -5.87 -9.85 14.63
C PHE A 289 -6.51 -8.70 15.41
N THR A 290 -5.81 -8.20 16.40
CA THR A 290 -6.26 -7.09 17.26
C THR A 290 -5.79 -5.71 16.80
N ASP A 291 -4.68 -5.64 16.04
CA ASP A 291 -4.15 -4.40 15.46
C ASP A 291 -4.52 -4.30 13.98
N ARG A 292 -5.32 -3.29 13.64
CA ARG A 292 -5.79 -2.98 12.27
C ARG A 292 -5.17 -1.70 11.72
N SER A 293 -4.00 -1.32 12.24
CA SER A 293 -3.24 -0.15 11.77
C SER A 293 -2.50 -0.43 10.46
N LEU A 294 -2.11 0.64 9.76
CA LEU A 294 -1.26 0.53 8.57
C LEU A 294 0.11 -0.10 8.88
N ARG A 295 0.58 0.01 10.12
CA ARG A 295 1.82 -0.64 10.57
C ARG A 295 1.66 -2.16 10.63
N ALA A 296 0.54 -2.65 11.16
CA ALA A 296 0.24 -4.07 11.18
C ALA A 296 0.07 -4.61 9.75
N LEU A 297 -0.62 -3.85 8.89
CA LEU A 297 -0.75 -4.17 7.46
C LEU A 297 0.62 -4.29 6.77
N GLU A 298 1.53 -3.32 6.99
CA GLU A 298 2.89 -3.38 6.44
C GLU A 298 3.65 -4.62 6.93
N SER A 299 3.50 -4.98 8.20
CA SER A 299 4.12 -6.19 8.77
C SER A 299 3.59 -7.46 8.11
N ASP A 300 2.26 -7.56 7.94
CA ASP A 300 1.63 -8.72 7.32
C ASP A 300 2.00 -8.84 5.83
N ILE A 301 2.05 -7.73 5.08
CA ILE A 301 2.50 -7.71 3.68
C ILE A 301 3.92 -8.28 3.57
N LYS A 302 4.84 -7.83 4.43
CA LYS A 302 6.23 -8.31 4.42
C LYS A 302 6.36 -9.75 4.88
N ALA A 303 5.57 -10.18 5.86
CA ALA A 303 5.60 -11.53 6.39
C ALA A 303 5.06 -12.57 5.39
N THR A 304 4.14 -12.16 4.52
CA THR A 304 3.51 -13.02 3.51
C THR A 304 4.10 -12.88 2.12
N ASP A 305 5.06 -11.98 1.94
CA ASP A 305 5.61 -11.60 0.63
C ASP A 305 4.49 -11.30 -0.39
N ALA A 306 3.50 -10.52 0.06
CA ALA A 306 2.29 -10.27 -0.71
C ALA A 306 2.55 -9.33 -1.89
N ASP A 307 2.02 -9.68 -3.05
CA ASP A 307 2.01 -8.88 -4.27
C ASP A 307 0.70 -8.10 -4.44
N PHE A 308 -0.39 -8.69 -3.94
CA PHE A 308 -1.76 -8.22 -4.10
C PHE A 308 -2.46 -8.20 -2.73
N VAL A 309 -2.93 -7.05 -2.32
CA VAL A 309 -3.51 -6.82 -0.98
C VAL A 309 -4.94 -6.33 -1.13
N VAL A 310 -5.88 -6.98 -0.44
CA VAL A 310 -7.28 -6.54 -0.35
C VAL A 310 -7.58 -6.10 1.07
N ILE A 311 -8.26 -4.96 1.22
CA ILE A 311 -8.74 -4.43 2.51
C ILE A 311 -10.27 -4.32 2.42
N ASP A 312 -10.97 -5.19 3.12
CA ASP A 312 -12.43 -5.30 3.07
C ASP A 312 -13.07 -5.27 4.48
N PRO A 313 -13.64 -4.11 4.87
CA PRO A 313 -13.62 -2.80 4.22
C PRO A 313 -12.60 -1.82 4.84
N PHE A 314 -12.21 -0.78 4.09
CA PHE A 314 -11.29 0.26 4.53
C PHE A 314 -11.72 0.98 5.82
N TYR A 315 -13.01 1.24 5.99
CA TYR A 315 -13.52 2.02 7.13
C TYR A 315 -13.47 1.27 8.49
N TYR A 316 -13.01 0.02 8.51
CA TYR A 316 -12.72 -0.74 9.73
C TYR A 316 -11.23 -0.75 10.12
N LEU A 317 -10.39 -0.05 9.36
CA LEU A 317 -9.00 0.18 9.77
C LEU A 317 -8.93 1.07 11.02
N ALA A 318 -7.89 0.89 11.82
CA ALA A 318 -7.49 1.84 12.84
C ALA A 318 -6.87 3.07 12.16
N TYR A 319 -7.63 4.17 12.12
CA TYR A 319 -7.20 5.37 11.38
C TYR A 319 -6.01 6.07 12.02
N GLU A 320 -5.11 6.53 11.17
CA GLU A 320 -3.97 7.34 11.53
C GLU A 320 -4.40 8.75 11.92
N LYS A 321 -4.02 9.21 13.13
CA LYS A 321 -4.38 10.53 13.63
C LYS A 321 -3.88 11.64 12.70
N ASN A 322 -4.78 12.53 12.30
CA ASN A 322 -4.46 13.70 11.48
C ASN A 322 -3.89 14.84 12.32
N THR A 323 -2.60 14.75 12.67
CA THR A 323 -1.90 15.76 13.46
C THR A 323 -1.62 17.05 12.68
N SER A 324 -1.56 16.98 11.35
CA SER A 324 -1.33 18.12 10.45
C SER A 324 -2.58 18.93 10.13
N LYS A 325 -3.74 18.53 10.64
CA LYS A 325 -5.04 19.20 10.41
C LYS A 325 -5.39 19.37 8.93
N THR A 326 -4.98 18.41 8.10
CA THR A 326 -5.40 18.36 6.68
C THR A 326 -6.91 18.17 6.59
N THR A 327 -7.49 18.69 5.52
CA THR A 327 -8.93 18.53 5.23
C THR A 327 -9.27 17.04 5.08
N GLY A 328 -10.39 16.60 5.65
CA GLY A 328 -10.87 15.20 5.56
C GLY A 328 -10.57 14.33 6.79
N GLY A 329 -9.84 14.84 7.79
CA GLY A 329 -9.64 14.16 9.08
C GLY A 329 -8.74 12.92 9.04
N ASP A 330 -8.96 12.01 9.98
CA ASP A 330 -8.10 10.81 10.18
C ASP A 330 -8.23 9.81 9.02
N ALA A 331 -9.41 9.67 8.43
CA ALA A 331 -9.63 8.80 7.27
C ALA A 331 -8.82 9.25 6.05
N SER A 332 -8.76 10.57 5.80
CA SER A 332 -7.97 11.15 4.71
C SER A 332 -6.47 10.94 4.93
N ASN A 333 -5.99 11.17 6.15
CA ASN A 333 -4.60 10.93 6.50
C ASN A 333 -4.22 9.44 6.34
N THR A 334 -5.13 8.54 6.70
CA THR A 334 -4.94 7.09 6.53
C THR A 334 -4.88 6.70 5.06
N SER A 335 -5.77 7.26 4.23
CA SER A 335 -5.78 7.02 2.78
C SER A 335 -4.48 7.46 2.11
N MET A 336 -3.98 8.69 2.41
CA MET A 336 -2.71 9.18 1.89
C MET A 336 -1.53 8.29 2.30
N LYS A 337 -1.50 7.85 3.58
CA LYS A 337 -0.45 6.96 4.08
C LYS A 337 -0.53 5.57 3.46
N LEU A 338 -1.74 5.04 3.26
CA LEU A 338 -1.96 3.77 2.55
C LEU A 338 -1.45 3.87 1.10
N ARG A 339 -1.75 4.97 0.41
CA ARG A 339 -1.23 5.22 -0.95
C ARG A 339 0.29 5.24 -0.99
N SER A 340 0.93 5.90 0.00
CA SER A 340 2.40 5.93 0.13
C SER A 340 2.98 4.55 0.43
N LEU A 341 2.33 3.78 1.31
CA LEU A 341 2.72 2.42 1.68
C LEU A 341 2.67 1.49 0.45
N THR A 342 1.57 1.54 -0.30
CA THR A 342 1.37 0.79 -1.55
C THR A 342 2.52 1.04 -2.54
N GLY A 343 2.86 2.32 -2.78
CA GLY A 343 3.95 2.68 -3.69
C GLY A 343 5.33 2.23 -3.19
N ARG A 344 5.60 2.39 -1.90
CA ARG A 344 6.89 2.03 -1.29
C ARG A 344 7.14 0.52 -1.27
N LEU A 345 6.10 -0.28 -1.06
CA LEU A 345 6.20 -1.74 -1.07
C LEU A 345 6.02 -2.34 -2.48
N SER A 346 5.69 -1.52 -3.47
CA SER A 346 5.43 -1.96 -4.85
C SER A 346 4.39 -3.09 -4.96
N VAL A 347 3.34 -3.05 -4.13
CA VAL A 347 2.23 -4.00 -4.15
C VAL A 347 1.01 -3.42 -4.85
N VAL A 348 0.08 -4.26 -5.30
CA VAL A 348 -1.28 -3.84 -5.63
C VAL A 348 -2.07 -3.73 -4.33
N THR A 349 -2.78 -2.64 -4.10
CA THR A 349 -3.71 -2.52 -2.97
C THR A 349 -5.11 -2.23 -3.49
N VAL A 350 -6.07 -3.07 -3.14
CA VAL A 350 -7.50 -2.89 -3.44
C VAL A 350 -8.23 -2.61 -2.13
N ALA A 351 -8.77 -1.41 -1.97
CA ALA A 351 -9.51 -1.00 -0.78
C ALA A 351 -11.01 -0.87 -1.10
N ILE A 352 -11.84 -1.54 -0.30
CA ILE A 352 -13.28 -1.54 -0.49
C ILE A 352 -13.94 -0.50 0.43
N THR A 353 -14.87 0.27 -0.13
CA THR A 353 -15.69 1.21 0.64
C THR A 353 -17.15 1.19 0.20
N GLN A 354 -18.02 1.85 0.97
CA GLN A 354 -19.45 1.90 0.71
C GLN A 354 -19.90 3.28 0.21
N SER A 355 -20.83 3.27 -0.73
CA SER A 355 -21.67 4.42 -1.08
C SER A 355 -22.99 4.40 -0.31
N ASP A 356 -23.61 5.57 -0.17
CA ASP A 356 -24.97 5.65 0.32
C ASP A 356 -25.95 5.02 -0.70
N VAL A 357 -27.10 4.64 -0.23
CA VAL A 357 -28.16 4.07 -1.06
C VAL A 357 -28.71 5.14 -2.01
N SER A 358 -28.66 4.86 -3.31
CA SER A 358 -29.37 5.66 -4.31
C SER A 358 -30.84 5.24 -4.37
N SER A 359 -31.74 6.16 -4.69
CA SER A 359 -33.13 5.81 -5.00
C SER A 359 -33.14 5.07 -6.35
N SER A 360 -33.14 3.74 -6.32
CA SER A 360 -33.41 2.95 -7.52
C SER A 360 -34.93 2.91 -7.74
N GLU A 361 -35.35 3.28 -8.92
CA GLU A 361 -36.70 2.97 -9.40
C GLU A 361 -36.67 1.57 -9.99
N ASP A 362 -37.64 0.72 -9.61
CA ASP A 362 -37.83 -0.56 -10.26
C ASP A 362 -38.46 -0.29 -11.66
N ASP A 363 -38.15 -1.14 -12.64
CA ASP A 363 -38.80 -1.07 -13.93
C ASP A 363 -40.26 -1.50 -13.85
N ASP A 364 -41.01 -1.38 -14.97
CA ASP A 364 -42.43 -1.75 -15.06
C ASP A 364 -42.70 -3.23 -14.73
N GLU A 365 -41.65 -4.09 -14.73
CA GLU A 365 -41.73 -5.51 -14.37
C GLU A 365 -41.28 -5.78 -12.91
N GLY A 366 -40.96 -4.74 -12.13
CA GLY A 366 -40.47 -4.85 -10.75
C GLY A 366 -39.02 -5.33 -10.67
N ARG A 367 -38.25 -5.25 -11.76
CA ARG A 367 -36.84 -5.56 -11.81
C ARG A 367 -36.04 -4.27 -11.64
N ARG A 368 -35.02 -4.34 -10.81
CA ARG A 368 -34.11 -3.21 -10.61
C ARG A 368 -33.11 -3.10 -11.76
N GLU A 369 -33.02 -1.94 -12.36
CA GLU A 369 -31.96 -1.66 -13.31
C GLU A 369 -30.60 -1.52 -12.59
N LEU A 370 -29.58 -2.23 -13.06
CA LEU A 370 -28.23 -2.10 -12.56
C LEU A 370 -27.65 -0.75 -12.99
N LYS A 371 -27.07 -0.01 -12.03
CA LYS A 371 -26.52 1.32 -12.26
C LYS A 371 -25.12 1.44 -11.67
N SER A 372 -24.23 2.10 -12.40
CA SER A 372 -22.93 2.48 -11.85
C SER A 372 -23.11 3.40 -10.63
N PRO A 373 -22.50 3.07 -9.46
CA PRO A 373 -22.65 3.90 -8.28
C PRO A 373 -22.02 5.28 -8.50
N GLU A 374 -22.64 6.33 -7.94
CA GLU A 374 -22.15 7.71 -8.05
C GLU A 374 -21.03 7.97 -7.05
N ARG A 375 -19.95 8.63 -7.48
CA ARG A 375 -18.80 9.00 -6.61
C ARG A 375 -19.21 9.91 -5.46
N GLU A 376 -20.18 10.79 -5.69
CA GLU A 376 -20.70 11.76 -4.75
C GLU A 376 -21.44 11.11 -3.57
N SER A 377 -21.94 9.89 -3.77
CA SER A 377 -22.63 9.11 -2.73
C SER A 377 -21.69 8.58 -1.64
N VAL A 378 -20.36 8.60 -1.85
CA VAL A 378 -19.37 8.19 -0.85
C VAL A 378 -19.02 9.35 0.08
N LYS A 379 -19.59 9.37 1.30
CA LYS A 379 -19.44 10.52 2.21
C LYS A 379 -18.27 10.38 3.20
N LYS A 380 -18.07 9.21 3.78
CA LYS A 380 -17.12 9.02 4.90
C LYS A 380 -15.68 8.81 4.48
N THR A 381 -15.45 8.30 3.27
CA THR A 381 -14.13 7.89 2.76
C THR A 381 -13.85 8.47 1.38
N LYS A 382 -14.32 9.70 1.13
CA LYS A 382 -14.15 10.37 -0.17
C LYS A 382 -12.67 10.49 -0.59
N SER A 383 -11.78 10.72 0.35
CA SER A 383 -10.34 10.77 0.11
C SER A 383 -9.78 9.46 -0.46
N LEU A 384 -10.36 8.31 -0.12
CA LEU A 384 -9.97 7.03 -0.70
C LEU A 384 -10.19 7.01 -2.22
N LEU A 385 -11.28 7.64 -2.71
CA LEU A 385 -11.54 7.79 -4.14
C LEU A 385 -10.55 8.75 -4.81
N GLU A 386 -10.15 9.80 -4.09
CA GLU A 386 -9.21 10.81 -4.62
C GLU A 386 -7.80 10.23 -4.75
N ASP A 387 -7.35 9.45 -3.78
CA ASP A 387 -6.01 8.84 -3.71
C ASP A 387 -5.83 7.62 -4.63
N ALA A 388 -6.92 6.95 -5.02
CA ALA A 388 -6.88 5.78 -5.89
C ALA A 388 -6.39 6.12 -7.31
N ALA A 389 -5.63 5.20 -7.90
CA ALA A 389 -5.25 5.25 -9.31
C ALA A 389 -6.44 4.89 -10.22
N VAL A 390 -7.24 3.91 -9.79
CA VAL A 390 -8.43 3.42 -10.51
C VAL A 390 -9.60 3.33 -9.52
N LEU A 391 -10.78 3.74 -9.98
CA LEU A 391 -12.04 3.63 -9.25
C LEU A 391 -12.94 2.61 -9.93
N ILE A 392 -13.35 1.60 -9.18
CA ILE A 392 -14.17 0.49 -9.66
C ILE A 392 -15.53 0.60 -8.97
N GLY A 393 -16.57 0.92 -9.74
CA GLY A 393 -17.94 0.91 -9.29
C GLY A 393 -18.56 -0.48 -9.47
N VAL A 394 -19.26 -0.96 -8.45
CA VAL A 394 -19.93 -2.28 -8.48
C VAL A 394 -21.38 -2.14 -8.08
N ASP A 395 -22.24 -2.72 -8.89
CA ASP A 395 -23.65 -2.94 -8.58
C ASP A 395 -24.05 -4.36 -8.96
N SER A 396 -24.93 -5.00 -8.21
CA SER A 396 -25.40 -6.35 -8.50
C SER A 396 -26.83 -6.58 -8.04
N ASP A 397 -27.48 -7.49 -8.73
CA ASP A 397 -28.77 -8.03 -8.33
C ASP A 397 -28.68 -9.57 -8.30
N TYR A 398 -28.73 -10.09 -7.07
CA TYR A 398 -28.63 -11.53 -6.83
C TYR A 398 -29.82 -12.31 -7.41
N GLN A 399 -31.02 -11.72 -7.43
CA GLN A 399 -32.23 -12.39 -7.94
C GLN A 399 -32.21 -12.52 -9.46
N GLN A 400 -31.67 -11.49 -10.12
CA GLN A 400 -31.51 -11.48 -11.57
C GLN A 400 -30.25 -12.26 -12.02
N GLY A 401 -29.38 -12.63 -11.10
CA GLY A 401 -28.09 -13.27 -11.44
C GLY A 401 -27.14 -12.37 -12.21
N LEU A 402 -27.23 -11.06 -12.06
CA LEU A 402 -26.47 -10.08 -12.82
C LEU A 402 -25.65 -9.13 -11.93
N ALA A 403 -24.50 -8.70 -12.43
CA ALA A 403 -23.74 -7.60 -11.86
C ALA A 403 -23.18 -6.69 -12.94
N LEU A 404 -22.88 -5.45 -12.55
CA LEU A 404 -22.26 -4.43 -13.35
C LEU A 404 -20.95 -4.00 -12.66
N VAL A 405 -19.85 -4.07 -13.38
CA VAL A 405 -18.54 -3.57 -12.96
C VAL A 405 -18.16 -2.42 -13.88
N THR A 406 -17.81 -1.28 -13.31
CA THR A 406 -17.52 -0.05 -14.08
C THR A 406 -16.19 0.54 -13.68
N ASN A 407 -15.41 0.99 -14.68
CA ASN A 407 -14.22 1.80 -14.44
C ASN A 407 -14.63 3.27 -14.47
N GLN A 408 -14.62 3.92 -13.32
CA GLN A 408 -15.02 5.32 -13.21
C GLN A 408 -13.86 6.31 -13.20
N LYS A 409 -12.63 5.83 -13.03
CA LYS A 409 -11.41 6.62 -13.09
C LYS A 409 -10.26 5.69 -13.45
N GLY A 410 -9.57 5.94 -14.52
CA GLY A 410 -8.35 5.25 -14.92
C GLY A 410 -7.20 6.24 -15.08
N ARG A 411 -6.03 5.95 -14.49
CA ARG A 411 -4.84 6.78 -14.67
C ARG A 411 -4.32 6.72 -16.12
N ASP A 412 -4.46 5.54 -16.74
CA ASP A 412 -3.92 5.24 -18.07
C ASP A 412 -5.03 5.09 -19.13
N GLY A 413 -6.26 5.52 -18.80
CA GLY A 413 -7.45 5.40 -19.65
C GLY A 413 -8.49 4.42 -19.10
N GLY A 414 -9.45 4.01 -19.94
CA GLY A 414 -10.51 3.06 -19.58
C GLY A 414 -11.66 3.67 -18.76
N GLU A 415 -11.67 4.99 -18.50
CA GLU A 415 -12.78 5.63 -17.82
C GLU A 415 -14.05 5.52 -18.67
N GLY A 416 -15.09 4.93 -18.07
CA GLY A 416 -16.37 4.67 -18.73
C GLY A 416 -16.53 3.23 -19.24
N ASP A 417 -15.47 2.39 -19.19
CA ASP A 417 -15.58 0.98 -19.54
C ASP A 417 -16.48 0.24 -18.54
N MET A 418 -17.26 -0.71 -19.05
CA MET A 418 -18.25 -1.48 -18.27
C MET A 418 -18.20 -2.95 -18.64
N SER A 419 -18.28 -3.81 -17.63
CA SER A 419 -18.44 -5.25 -17.77
C SER A 419 -19.78 -5.68 -17.20
N ASN A 420 -20.60 -6.33 -18.01
CA ASN A 420 -21.81 -7.04 -17.56
C ASN A 420 -21.40 -8.46 -17.12
N VAL A 421 -21.84 -8.85 -15.95
CA VAL A 421 -21.36 -10.07 -15.30
C VAL A 421 -22.54 -10.98 -14.96
N LEU A 422 -22.46 -12.26 -15.34
CA LEU A 422 -23.28 -13.31 -14.77
C LEU A 422 -22.85 -13.51 -13.32
N TYR A 423 -23.78 -13.32 -12.38
CA TYR A 423 -23.48 -13.19 -10.96
C TYR A 423 -24.24 -14.19 -10.11
N LEU A 424 -23.68 -15.39 -9.99
CA LEU A 424 -24.21 -16.51 -9.18
C LEU A 424 -23.15 -16.99 -8.17
N PRO A 425 -22.72 -16.11 -7.23
CA PRO A 425 -21.58 -16.37 -6.35
C PRO A 425 -21.80 -17.58 -5.41
N GLN A 426 -23.07 -17.95 -5.13
CA GLN A 426 -23.37 -19.16 -4.35
C GLN A 426 -22.89 -20.45 -5.02
N TYR A 427 -22.76 -20.45 -6.34
CA TYR A 427 -22.28 -21.57 -7.13
C TYR A 427 -20.89 -21.34 -7.71
N GLY A 428 -20.18 -20.30 -7.24
CA GLY A 428 -18.87 -19.91 -7.76
C GLY A 428 -18.86 -19.44 -9.21
N VAL A 429 -20.02 -19.01 -9.74
CA VAL A 429 -20.14 -18.52 -11.11
C VAL A 429 -20.22 -16.99 -11.11
N VAL A 430 -19.09 -16.36 -11.42
CA VAL A 430 -18.99 -14.92 -11.60
C VAL A 430 -18.16 -14.68 -12.86
N LYS A 431 -18.83 -14.52 -13.99
CA LYS A 431 -18.20 -14.47 -15.33
C LYS A 431 -18.67 -13.26 -16.11
N GLU A 432 -17.76 -12.58 -16.79
CA GLU A 432 -18.13 -11.51 -17.71
C GLU A 432 -18.94 -12.09 -18.89
N LEU A 433 -20.04 -11.43 -19.21
CA LEU A 433 -20.85 -11.78 -20.36
C LEU A 433 -20.19 -11.26 -21.63
N GLU A 434 -20.04 -12.13 -22.65
CA GLU A 434 -19.54 -11.73 -23.93
C GLU A 434 -20.46 -10.68 -24.58
N THR A 435 -19.89 -9.54 -25.00
CA THR A 435 -20.63 -8.48 -25.70
C THR A 435 -20.28 -8.49 -27.19
N GLY A 436 -21.27 -8.29 -28.06
CA GLY A 436 -21.09 -8.19 -29.52
C GLY A 436 -21.44 -9.45 -30.29
N GLU A 437 -20.92 -9.58 -31.52
CA GLU A 437 -21.23 -10.70 -32.44
C GLU A 437 -20.89 -12.09 -31.89
N ASN A 438 -19.98 -12.17 -30.90
CA ASN A 438 -19.63 -13.42 -30.23
C ASN A 438 -20.71 -13.89 -29.23
N ALA A 439 -21.54 -12.99 -28.69
CA ALA A 439 -22.63 -13.35 -27.80
C ALA A 439 -23.72 -14.20 -28.53
N ILE A 440 -23.82 -14.05 -29.83
CA ILE A 440 -24.79 -14.79 -30.66
C ILE A 440 -24.28 -16.21 -30.98
N ALA A 441 -22.96 -16.41 -31.03
CA ALA A 441 -22.34 -17.69 -31.37
C ALA A 441 -22.32 -18.71 -30.20
N GLY A 442 -22.52 -18.25 -28.95
CA GLY A 442 -22.56 -19.09 -27.75
C GLY A 442 -23.96 -19.63 -27.40
N PHE A 443 -24.99 -19.11 -28.04
CA PHE A 443 -26.37 -19.59 -27.93
C PHE A 443 -26.81 -20.26 -29.25
N ASP A 444 -26.28 -21.44 -29.55
CA ASP A 444 -26.92 -22.34 -30.51
C ASP A 444 -28.22 -22.88 -29.89
N PHE A 445 -29.35 -22.39 -30.44
CA PHE A 445 -30.69 -22.82 -30.07
C PHE A 445 -30.98 -24.20 -30.62
#